data_27b246298cd5c2a29d47c18886b010f7
#
_entry.id   27b246298cd5c2a29d47c18886b010f7
#
_cell.length_a   1.000
_cell.length_b   1.000
_cell.length_c   1.000
_cell.angle_alpha   90.00
_cell.angle_beta   90.00
_cell.angle_gamma   90.00
#
_symmetry.space_group_name_H-M   'P 1'
#
loop_
_entity.id
_entity.type
_entity.pdbx_description
1 polymer ?
#
loop_
_entity_poly.entity_id
_entity_poly.type
_entity_poly.pdbx_seq_one_letter_code
_entity_poly.pdbx_strand_id
1 'polypeptide(L)'
;MLAVGLGPGSFTGLRIGIATARGLAASLDLPVAGVCTLDALARGLAEDGGEGDQLAVVDARRGEVFAALYARGGERIWEPLVCRPEELEGRIAGLAAPPRAAGSGAVRFRQELARHGVRIADDADPVHRVAARHVCALAAASGGGGPVAPIYLRPPDAERWRERDSVPRSE
;
A
#
# COMPACT_ATOMS: atom_id res chain seq x y z
N MET A 1 -19.56 -13.24 -0.26
CA MET A 1 -18.78 -12.11 0.29
C MET A 1 -18.11 -11.37 -0.85
N LEU A 2 -18.05 -10.05 -0.78
CA LEU A 2 -17.28 -9.20 -1.66
C LEU A 2 -16.02 -8.73 -0.94
N ALA A 3 -14.94 -8.50 -1.70
CA ALA A 3 -13.68 -7.96 -1.16
C ALA A 3 -13.28 -6.70 -1.93
N VAL A 4 -12.76 -5.70 -1.24
CA VAL A 4 -12.33 -4.43 -1.85
C VAL A 4 -11.05 -3.91 -1.23
N GLY A 5 -10.17 -3.36 -2.08
CA GLY A 5 -8.97 -2.65 -1.62
C GLY A 5 -9.34 -1.32 -0.96
N LEU A 6 -8.84 -1.11 0.25
CA LEU A 6 -9.06 0.13 1.03
C LEU A 6 -7.98 1.20 0.81
N GLY A 7 -6.92 0.88 0.08
CA GLY A 7 -5.74 1.72 -0.05
C GLY A 7 -4.58 1.27 0.87
N PRO A 8 -3.50 2.06 0.90
CA PRO A 8 -3.33 3.35 0.24
C PRO A 8 -3.28 3.27 -1.28
N GLY A 9 -3.66 4.36 -1.96
CA GLY A 9 -3.69 4.42 -3.43
C GLY A 9 -4.39 5.66 -3.97
N SER A 10 -4.87 5.59 -5.22
CA SER A 10 -5.57 6.69 -5.87
C SER A 10 -6.83 7.10 -5.10
N PHE A 11 -6.90 8.34 -4.67
CA PHE A 11 -8.02 8.90 -3.90
C PHE A 11 -9.40 8.68 -4.56
N THR A 12 -9.50 9.01 -5.84
CA THR A 12 -10.74 8.83 -6.62
C THR A 12 -11.04 7.35 -6.83
N GLY A 13 -10.02 6.55 -7.21
CA GLY A 13 -10.20 5.11 -7.45
C GLY A 13 -10.67 4.35 -6.22
N LEU A 14 -10.13 4.65 -5.05
CA LEU A 14 -10.54 4.05 -3.79
C LEU A 14 -12.00 4.36 -3.45
N ARG A 15 -12.41 5.62 -3.58
CA ARG A 15 -13.81 6.02 -3.30
C ARG A 15 -14.80 5.36 -4.23
N ILE A 16 -14.50 5.30 -5.54
CA ILE A 16 -15.34 4.62 -6.52
C ILE A 16 -15.41 3.12 -6.19
N GLY A 17 -14.27 2.46 -6.00
CA GLY A 17 -14.22 1.03 -5.71
C GLY A 17 -14.98 0.65 -4.44
N ILE A 18 -14.76 1.40 -3.35
CA ILE A 18 -15.44 1.17 -2.07
C ILE A 18 -16.95 1.42 -2.18
N ALA A 19 -17.37 2.52 -2.82
CA ALA A 19 -18.78 2.83 -3.01
C ALA A 19 -19.48 1.74 -3.84
N THR A 20 -18.85 1.30 -4.93
CA THR A 20 -19.35 0.20 -5.78
C THR A 20 -19.48 -1.10 -4.99
N ALA A 21 -18.44 -1.49 -4.25
CA ALA A 21 -18.47 -2.73 -3.47
C ALA A 21 -19.55 -2.68 -2.39
N ARG A 22 -19.71 -1.56 -1.70
CA ARG A 22 -20.78 -1.36 -0.69
C ARG A 22 -22.16 -1.40 -1.30
N GLY A 23 -22.37 -0.74 -2.47
CA GLY A 23 -23.64 -0.75 -3.19
C GLY A 23 -24.03 -2.16 -3.64
N LEU A 24 -23.09 -2.93 -4.22
CA LEU A 24 -23.31 -4.31 -4.60
C LEU A 24 -23.59 -5.21 -3.39
N ALA A 25 -22.83 -5.04 -2.32
CA ALA A 25 -23.02 -5.82 -1.09
C ALA A 25 -24.43 -5.60 -0.51
N ALA A 26 -24.88 -4.35 -0.44
CA ALA A 26 -26.23 -4.02 0.04
C ALA A 26 -27.33 -4.55 -0.88
N SER A 27 -27.14 -4.47 -2.20
CA SER A 27 -28.12 -4.96 -3.19
C SER A 27 -28.27 -6.48 -3.22
N LEU A 28 -27.16 -7.20 -2.94
CA LEU A 28 -27.10 -8.66 -3.02
C LEU A 28 -27.17 -9.35 -1.65
N ASP A 29 -27.35 -8.57 -0.59
CA ASP A 29 -27.30 -9.06 0.80
C ASP A 29 -26.02 -9.88 1.09
N LEU A 30 -24.87 -9.37 0.64
CA LEU A 30 -23.58 -10.01 0.81
C LEU A 30 -22.69 -9.24 1.80
N PRO A 31 -21.94 -9.95 2.66
CA PRO A 31 -20.91 -9.32 3.46
C PRO A 31 -19.82 -8.72 2.57
N VAL A 32 -19.24 -7.61 2.99
CA VAL A 32 -18.11 -6.95 2.32
C VAL A 32 -16.93 -6.87 3.28
N ALA A 33 -15.74 -7.16 2.76
CA ALA A 33 -14.48 -7.07 3.50
C ALA A 33 -13.52 -6.10 2.80
N GLY A 34 -12.86 -5.27 3.61
CA GLY A 34 -11.83 -4.35 3.15
C GLY A 34 -10.43 -4.90 3.39
N VAL A 35 -9.52 -4.67 2.45
CA VAL A 35 -8.12 -5.14 2.52
C VAL A 35 -7.16 -3.99 2.23
N CYS A 36 -6.12 -3.86 3.03
CA CYS A 36 -5.05 -2.89 2.76
C CYS A 36 -4.33 -3.25 1.45
N THR A 37 -4.11 -2.26 0.60
CA THR A 37 -3.42 -2.44 -0.69
C THR A 37 -2.00 -2.97 -0.52
N LEU A 38 -1.29 -2.51 0.53
CA LEU A 38 0.07 -2.96 0.82
C LEU A 38 0.10 -4.41 1.30
N ASP A 39 -0.89 -4.86 2.09
CA ASP A 39 -1.01 -6.26 2.50
C ASP A 39 -1.19 -7.18 1.29
N ALA A 40 -2.06 -6.78 0.34
CA ALA A 40 -2.30 -7.56 -0.87
C ALA A 40 -1.07 -7.62 -1.78
N LEU A 41 -0.29 -6.54 -1.84
CA LEU A 41 0.96 -6.49 -2.58
C LEU A 41 2.04 -7.37 -1.95
N ALA A 42 2.21 -7.29 -0.62
CA ALA A 42 3.15 -8.12 0.13
C ALA A 42 2.82 -9.61 0.00
N ARG A 43 1.52 -9.96 0.04
CA ARG A 43 1.08 -11.33 -0.20
C ARG A 43 1.48 -11.82 -1.60
N GLY A 44 1.33 -10.98 -2.63
CA GLY A 44 1.79 -11.30 -3.98
C GLY A 44 3.28 -11.58 -4.04
N LEU A 45 4.07 -10.75 -3.36
CA LEU A 45 5.53 -10.92 -3.27
C LEU A 45 5.93 -12.18 -2.49
N ALA A 46 5.16 -12.56 -1.46
CA ALA A 46 5.38 -13.79 -0.71
C ALA A 46 5.07 -15.05 -1.55
N GLU A 47 3.98 -15.02 -2.35
CA GLU A 47 3.59 -16.12 -3.24
C GLU A 47 4.56 -16.32 -4.42
N ASP A 48 5.22 -15.25 -4.89
CA ASP A 48 6.27 -15.31 -5.91
C ASP A 48 7.49 -16.14 -5.44
N GLY A 49 7.58 -16.43 -4.16
CA GLY A 49 8.66 -17.18 -3.56
C GLY A 49 9.91 -16.32 -3.32
N GLY A 50 10.88 -16.89 -2.66
CA GLY A 50 12.14 -16.23 -2.32
C GLY A 50 12.28 -15.92 -0.84
N GLU A 51 13.52 -15.66 -0.44
CA GLU A 51 13.88 -15.46 0.96
C GLU A 51 13.89 -13.98 1.33
N GLY A 52 13.64 -13.71 2.61
CA GLY A 52 13.68 -12.37 3.22
C GLY A 52 12.31 -11.74 3.41
N ASP A 53 12.33 -10.59 4.06
CA ASP A 53 11.15 -9.78 4.33
C ASP A 53 10.60 -9.15 3.05
N GLN A 54 9.29 -8.85 3.06
CA GLN A 54 8.60 -8.26 1.92
C GLN A 54 8.32 -6.78 2.16
N LEU A 55 8.84 -5.92 1.31
CA LEU A 55 8.62 -4.48 1.32
C LEU A 55 7.62 -4.11 0.21
N ALA A 56 6.39 -3.81 0.59
CA ALA A 56 5.38 -3.28 -0.31
C ALA A 56 5.58 -1.77 -0.47
N VAL A 57 5.77 -1.28 -1.71
CA VAL A 57 6.02 0.15 -1.99
C VAL A 57 5.14 0.62 -3.14
N VAL A 58 4.22 1.54 -2.86
CA VAL A 58 3.32 2.14 -3.85
C VAL A 58 3.66 3.61 -4.04
N ASP A 59 3.72 4.07 -5.28
CA ASP A 59 3.94 5.48 -5.60
C ASP A 59 2.81 6.36 -5.04
N ALA A 60 3.12 7.18 -4.05
CA ALA A 60 2.18 8.11 -3.44
C ALA A 60 2.08 9.43 -4.19
N ARG A 61 2.74 9.54 -5.37
CA ARG A 61 2.90 10.78 -6.13
C ARG A 61 3.71 11.84 -5.38
N ARG A 62 4.02 12.96 -6.05
CA ARG A 62 4.75 14.10 -5.47
C ARG A 62 6.12 13.76 -4.86
N GLY A 63 6.77 12.70 -5.35
CA GLY A 63 8.07 12.25 -4.83
C GLY A 63 7.99 11.51 -3.50
N GLU A 64 6.81 11.02 -3.10
CA GLU A 64 6.61 10.21 -1.90
C GLU A 64 6.16 8.79 -2.26
N VAL A 65 6.27 7.90 -1.30
CA VAL A 65 5.83 6.51 -1.39
C VAL A 65 4.93 6.14 -0.20
N PHE A 66 3.99 5.24 -0.44
CA PHE A 66 3.36 4.47 0.62
C PHE A 66 4.14 3.17 0.79
N ALA A 67 4.54 2.84 1.99
CA ALA A 67 5.32 1.65 2.26
C ALA A 67 4.85 0.91 3.52
N ALA A 68 5.05 -0.41 3.52
CA ALA A 68 4.91 -1.26 4.69
C ALA A 68 5.86 -2.46 4.54
N LEU A 69 6.40 -2.95 5.66
CA LEU A 69 7.31 -4.09 5.70
C LEU A 69 6.64 -5.25 6.40
N TYR A 70 6.83 -6.44 5.85
CA TYR A 70 6.28 -7.69 6.36
C TYR A 70 7.39 -8.72 6.51
N ALA A 71 7.34 -9.50 7.58
CA ALA A 71 8.17 -10.67 7.73
C ALA A 71 7.83 -11.72 6.65
N ARG A 72 8.75 -12.63 6.38
CA ARG A 72 8.55 -13.75 5.43
C ARG A 72 7.24 -14.53 5.69
N GLY A 73 6.80 -14.62 6.93
CA GLY A 73 5.53 -15.25 7.32
C GLY A 73 4.28 -14.43 7.07
N GLY A 74 4.40 -13.19 6.56
CA GLY A 74 3.29 -12.29 6.32
C GLY A 74 2.90 -11.41 7.51
N GLU A 75 3.59 -11.53 8.65
CA GLU A 75 3.42 -10.63 9.79
C GLU A 75 3.94 -9.24 9.47
N ARG A 76 3.18 -8.22 9.84
CA ARG A 76 3.56 -6.83 9.58
C ARG A 76 4.62 -6.36 10.58
N ILE A 77 5.78 -5.91 10.05
CA ILE A 77 6.89 -5.35 10.83
C ILE A 77 6.75 -3.82 10.90
N TRP A 78 6.43 -3.17 9.78
CA TRP A 78 6.13 -1.74 9.74
C TRP A 78 4.68 -1.52 9.36
N GLU A 79 3.98 -0.71 10.14
CA GLU A 79 2.66 -0.23 9.78
C GLU A 79 2.71 0.60 8.49
N PRO A 80 1.63 0.63 7.71
CA PRO A 80 1.53 1.47 6.52
C PRO A 80 1.92 2.92 6.83
N LEU A 81 2.86 3.45 6.07
CA LEU A 81 3.37 4.81 6.24
C LEU A 81 3.48 5.53 4.89
N VAL A 82 3.54 6.85 4.94
CA VAL A 82 3.90 7.70 3.80
C VAL A 82 5.20 8.41 4.15
N CYS A 83 6.17 8.38 3.22
CA CYS A 83 7.45 9.03 3.42
C CYS A 83 8.11 9.37 2.08
N ARG A 84 9.19 10.12 2.13
CA ARG A 84 10.06 10.30 0.97
C ARG A 84 10.96 9.08 0.78
N PRO A 85 11.47 8.85 -0.45
CA PRO A 85 12.40 7.74 -0.72
C PRO A 85 13.62 7.75 0.19
N GLU A 86 14.19 8.91 0.50
CA GLU A 86 15.37 9.07 1.36
C GLU A 86 15.10 8.60 2.81
N GLU A 87 13.89 8.86 3.30
CA GLU A 87 13.48 8.39 4.64
C GLU A 87 13.27 6.86 4.64
N LEU A 88 12.74 6.32 3.54
CA LEU A 88 12.60 4.88 3.36
C LEU A 88 13.96 4.18 3.29
N GLU A 89 14.93 4.76 2.56
CA GLU A 89 16.31 4.30 2.53
C GLU A 89 16.93 4.22 3.93
N GLY A 90 16.76 5.27 4.74
CA GLY A 90 17.24 5.29 6.13
C GLY A 90 16.64 4.18 6.99
N ARG A 91 15.35 3.85 6.80
CA ARG A 91 14.70 2.74 7.50
C ARG A 91 15.23 1.39 7.05
N ILE A 92 15.44 1.20 5.72
CA ILE A 92 15.98 -0.03 5.16
C ILE A 92 17.40 -0.28 5.64
N ALA A 93 18.23 0.74 5.71
CA ALA A 93 19.61 0.65 6.22
C ALA A 93 19.69 0.13 7.66
N GLY A 94 18.63 0.31 8.45
CA GLY A 94 18.54 -0.21 9.82
C GLY A 94 18.08 -1.68 9.93
N LEU A 95 17.74 -2.35 8.82
CA LEU A 95 17.31 -3.73 8.83
C LEU A 95 18.51 -4.69 8.90
N ALA A 96 18.30 -5.84 9.53
CA ALA A 96 19.33 -6.89 9.64
C ALA A 96 19.70 -7.50 8.27
N ALA A 97 18.78 -7.49 7.31
CA ALA A 97 19.00 -7.95 5.94
C ALA A 97 18.12 -7.14 4.96
N PRO A 98 18.60 -6.93 3.71
CA PRO A 98 17.81 -6.24 2.70
C PRO A 98 16.54 -7.02 2.33
N PRO A 99 15.37 -6.36 2.27
CA PRO A 99 14.13 -7.00 1.89
C PRO A 99 14.02 -7.22 0.38
N ARG A 100 12.99 -7.98 -0.02
CA ARG A 100 12.48 -7.96 -1.39
C ARG A 100 11.39 -6.90 -1.49
N ALA A 101 11.36 -6.15 -2.58
CA ALA A 101 10.36 -5.11 -2.75
C ALA A 101 9.53 -5.29 -4.02
N ALA A 102 8.24 -4.94 -3.93
CA ALA A 102 7.32 -4.90 -5.05
C ALA A 102 6.42 -3.66 -4.99
N GLY A 103 5.85 -3.33 -6.14
CA GLY A 103 4.89 -2.24 -6.31
C GLY A 103 5.41 -1.10 -7.16
N SER A 104 4.50 -0.20 -7.55
CA SER A 104 4.81 0.92 -8.44
C SER A 104 5.85 1.90 -7.88
N GLY A 105 5.93 2.03 -6.56
CA GLY A 105 6.96 2.82 -5.90
C GLY A 105 8.33 2.13 -5.94
N ALA A 106 8.38 0.80 -5.79
CA ALA A 106 9.62 0.03 -5.90
C ALA A 106 10.23 0.14 -7.32
N VAL A 107 9.38 0.07 -8.35
CA VAL A 107 9.80 0.27 -9.74
C VAL A 107 10.31 1.70 -9.95
N ARG A 108 9.55 2.69 -9.52
CA ARG A 108 9.88 4.10 -9.73
C ARG A 108 11.18 4.52 -9.05
N PHE A 109 11.43 4.05 -7.84
CA PHE A 109 12.60 4.40 -7.02
C PHE A 109 13.58 3.23 -6.90
N ARG A 110 13.68 2.43 -7.99
CA ARG A 110 14.53 1.24 -8.05
C ARG A 110 16.00 1.54 -7.74
N GLN A 111 16.53 2.62 -8.30
CA GLN A 111 17.94 2.96 -8.14
C GLN A 111 18.29 3.31 -6.70
N GLU A 112 17.42 4.07 -6.05
CA GLU A 112 17.53 4.47 -4.65
C GLU A 112 17.50 3.23 -3.74
N LEU A 113 16.49 2.40 -3.88
CA LEU A 113 16.32 1.19 -3.06
C LEU A 113 17.42 0.15 -3.28
N ALA A 114 17.89 -0.01 -4.52
CA ALA A 114 18.95 -0.97 -4.86
C ALA A 114 20.29 -0.64 -4.21
N ARG A 115 20.58 0.65 -3.89
CA ARG A 115 21.79 1.06 -3.16
C ARG A 115 21.88 0.41 -1.77
N HIS A 116 20.74 0.04 -1.21
CA HIS A 116 20.63 -0.64 0.09
C HIS A 116 20.43 -2.16 -0.05
N GLY A 117 20.73 -2.71 -1.22
CA GLY A 117 20.65 -4.15 -1.48
C GLY A 117 19.24 -4.70 -1.63
N VAL A 118 18.20 -3.84 -1.72
CA VAL A 118 16.81 -4.26 -1.93
C VAL A 118 16.68 -4.99 -3.27
N ARG A 119 16.11 -6.18 -3.24
CA ARG A 119 15.87 -7.00 -4.44
C ARG A 119 14.50 -6.65 -5.02
N ILE A 120 14.48 -6.23 -6.28
CA ILE A 120 13.27 -5.79 -6.98
C ILE A 120 13.21 -6.56 -8.31
N ALA A 121 12.11 -7.24 -8.56
CA ALA A 121 11.85 -7.95 -9.82
C ALA A 121 11.86 -7.00 -11.03
N ASP A 122 11.87 -7.53 -12.25
CA ASP A 122 11.82 -6.71 -13.47
C ASP A 122 10.57 -5.83 -13.49
N ASP A 123 10.67 -4.63 -14.10
CA ASP A 123 9.60 -3.62 -14.07
C ASP A 123 8.26 -4.12 -14.64
N ALA A 124 8.31 -5.05 -15.59
CA ALA A 124 7.12 -5.65 -16.21
C ALA A 124 6.51 -6.78 -15.39
N ASP A 125 7.20 -7.25 -14.32
CA ASP A 125 6.76 -8.39 -13.54
C ASP A 125 5.39 -8.13 -12.89
N PRO A 126 4.45 -9.11 -13.00
CA PRO A 126 3.13 -9.01 -12.37
C PRO A 126 3.18 -8.80 -10.85
N VAL A 127 4.26 -9.15 -10.17
CA VAL A 127 4.44 -8.97 -8.72
C VAL A 127 4.31 -7.52 -8.29
N HIS A 128 4.56 -6.56 -9.20
CA HIS A 128 4.40 -5.12 -8.94
C HIS A 128 2.95 -4.64 -8.95
N ARG A 129 1.99 -5.52 -9.28
CA ARG A 129 0.57 -5.19 -9.37
C ARG A 129 -0.22 -5.81 -8.24
N VAL A 130 -1.12 -5.04 -7.67
CA VAL A 130 -2.11 -5.57 -6.72
C VAL A 130 -3.10 -6.45 -7.48
N ALA A 131 -3.05 -7.74 -7.23
CA ALA A 131 -3.96 -8.68 -7.88
C ALA A 131 -5.21 -8.94 -7.01
N ALA A 132 -6.38 -8.98 -7.63
CA ALA A 132 -7.64 -9.22 -6.94
C ALA A 132 -7.65 -10.54 -6.16
N ARG A 133 -6.95 -11.58 -6.66
CA ARG A 133 -6.82 -12.87 -5.95
C ARG A 133 -6.23 -12.72 -4.54
N HIS A 134 -5.25 -11.83 -4.36
CA HIS A 134 -4.63 -11.59 -3.05
C HIS A 134 -5.57 -10.82 -2.11
N VAL A 135 -6.32 -9.86 -2.66
CA VAL A 135 -7.37 -9.15 -1.93
C VAL A 135 -8.44 -10.13 -1.45
N CYS A 136 -8.94 -11.01 -2.34
CA CYS A 136 -9.92 -12.02 -1.99
C CYS A 136 -9.41 -13.03 -0.96
N ALA A 137 -8.16 -13.48 -1.10
CA ALA A 137 -7.57 -14.44 -0.16
C ALA A 137 -7.39 -13.85 1.25
N LEU A 138 -6.96 -12.59 1.37
CA LEU A 138 -6.84 -11.90 2.65
C LEU A 138 -8.21 -11.63 3.27
N ALA A 139 -9.20 -11.21 2.46
CA ALA A 139 -10.56 -11.03 2.92
C ALA A 139 -11.20 -12.33 3.43
N ALA A 140 -10.95 -13.45 2.76
CA ALA A 140 -11.43 -14.77 3.20
C ALA A 140 -10.77 -15.20 4.51
N ALA A 141 -9.47 -14.97 4.67
CA ALA A 141 -8.72 -15.29 5.88
C ALA A 141 -9.16 -14.46 7.10
N SER A 142 -9.60 -13.22 6.90
CA SER A 142 -10.11 -12.36 7.98
C SER A 142 -11.53 -12.71 8.44
N GLY A 143 -12.19 -13.66 7.78
CA GLY A 143 -13.58 -14.04 8.09
C GLY A 143 -14.65 -13.05 7.65
N GLY A 144 -14.26 -11.97 6.99
CA GLY A 144 -15.14 -10.88 6.59
C GLY A 144 -15.59 -10.02 7.79
N GLY A 145 -16.10 -8.84 7.50
CA GLY A 145 -16.65 -7.96 8.54
C GLY A 145 -15.58 -7.06 9.19
N GLY A 146 -15.65 -5.83 8.91
CA GLY A 146 -14.81 -4.76 9.44
C GLY A 146 -15.21 -3.46 8.74
N PRO A 147 -14.75 -2.32 9.23
CA PRO A 147 -15.07 -1.05 8.60
C PRO A 147 -14.50 -1.02 7.19
N VAL A 148 -15.36 -0.89 6.17
CA VAL A 148 -14.97 -0.70 4.78
C VAL A 148 -14.84 0.79 4.51
N ALA A 149 -13.75 1.38 5.01
CA ALA A 149 -13.42 2.79 4.88
C ALA A 149 -12.03 2.94 4.23
N PRO A 150 -11.81 4.01 3.45
CA PRO A 150 -10.51 4.22 2.81
C PRO A 150 -9.40 4.46 3.85
N ILE A 151 -8.24 3.87 3.61
CA ILE A 151 -7.02 4.12 4.39
C ILE A 151 -6.33 5.36 3.79
N TYR A 152 -6.43 6.47 4.48
CA TYR A 152 -5.76 7.71 4.11
C TYR A 152 -4.52 7.91 4.99
N LEU A 153 -3.33 7.70 4.41
CA LEU A 153 -2.04 7.95 5.08
C LEU A 153 -1.56 9.38 4.91
N ARG A 154 -2.24 10.15 4.06
CA ARG A 154 -2.00 11.57 3.84
C ARG A 154 -3.31 12.33 3.95
N PRO A 155 -3.33 13.51 4.62
CA PRO A 155 -4.48 14.39 4.61
C PRO A 155 -4.87 14.79 3.18
N PRO A 156 -6.15 14.96 2.87
CA PRO A 156 -6.61 15.47 1.58
C PRO A 156 -5.94 16.80 1.25
N ASP A 157 -5.62 17.03 -0.02
CA ASP A 157 -4.97 18.28 -0.48
C ASP A 157 -5.75 19.55 -0.10
N ALA A 158 -7.07 19.47 -0.03
CA ALA A 158 -7.94 20.56 0.37
C ALA A 158 -7.70 21.08 1.80
N GLU A 159 -7.22 20.22 2.72
CA GLU A 159 -6.87 20.63 4.09
C GLU A 159 -5.56 21.39 4.14
N ARG A 160 -4.56 20.97 3.35
CA ARG A 160 -3.27 21.64 3.23
C ARG A 160 -3.35 23.06 2.60
N TRP A 161 -4.36 23.29 1.75
CA TRP A 161 -4.60 24.62 1.19
C TRP A 161 -5.16 25.58 2.23
N ARG A 162 -6.04 25.11 3.11
CA ARG A 162 -6.60 25.91 4.22
C ARG A 162 -5.52 26.33 5.22
N GLU A 163 -4.59 25.45 5.55
CA GLU A 163 -3.48 25.78 6.45
C GLU A 163 -2.54 26.83 5.87
N ARG A 164 -2.25 26.80 4.56
CA ARG A 164 -1.41 27.81 3.89
C ARG A 164 -2.08 29.17 3.78
N ASP A 165 -3.38 29.21 3.58
CA ASP A 165 -4.14 30.46 3.50
C ASP A 165 -4.42 31.08 4.89
N SER A 166 -4.25 30.32 5.97
CA SER A 166 -4.39 30.78 7.34
C SER A 166 -3.13 31.41 7.93
N VAL A 167 -1.98 31.34 7.25
CA VAL A 167 -0.76 32.03 7.68
C VAL A 167 -0.86 33.50 7.24
N PRO A 168 -0.88 34.46 8.19
CA PRO A 168 -0.90 35.90 7.85
C PRO A 168 0.35 36.23 7.02
N ARG A 169 0.16 36.87 5.87
CA ARG A 169 1.28 37.45 5.12
C ARG A 169 1.82 38.57 5.99
N SER A 170 3.04 38.37 6.52
CA SER A 170 3.80 39.45 7.14
C SER A 170 4.06 40.52 6.10
N GLU A 171 3.54 41.71 6.34
CA GLU A 171 3.86 42.93 5.59
C GLU A 171 5.31 43.33 5.80
#